data_a49ade43beab89c73817a736ca893e5e
#
_entry.id   a49ade43beab89c73817a736ca893e5e
#
_cell.length_a   1.000
_cell.length_b   1.000
_cell.length_c   1.000
_cell.angle_alpha   90.00
_cell.angle_beta   90.00
_cell.angle_gamma   90.00
#
_symmetry.space_group_name_H-M   'P 1'
#
loop_
_entity.id
_entity.type
_entity.pdbx_description
1 polymer ?
#
loop_
_entity_poly.entity_id
_entity_poly.type
_entity_poly.pdbx_seq_one_letter_code
_entity_poly.pdbx_strand_id
1 'polypeptide(L)'
;MDPCGPNPAGLDKRAAPLSVSRRNSIAGRFLAHISRETSSGRFIPEMDGLRFAAIGMVILFHLNGYLTAKSPFYHAAPPTSDWLAQAAIVGFRGVELFFVISGFILGLPFAAHYLKAAAPVNLRKYYLRRLTRLEPPYIIALLVLFLLAAGIEGAPPASFYPHLAASLFYLHSLIYGTFSPAMGVAWSLEIEVQFYVLVPLLTLLFTIRSRAFRRSAIALLIVAALAGQALFLHHNPRASLSILAYVQFFLVGFLLADVFLASWGEVPRRNLAWDFIALAGWPLLFVILHSQVLAHWLFPAWIFLLYLAAFRGRFVNRFFSSRWIIAIGGMCYSIYLLHYEVISAVGRLTRRLGEAAPYWIYLSAQVVLVGAAIVVICGVYFVAIEKPCMRRDWPQRLWDYGQRMVFAKFRLETTAE
;
A
#
# COMPACT_ATOMS: atom_id res chain seq x y z
N MET A 1 -26.12 -36.38 28.67
CA MET A 1 -25.01 -35.50 28.98
C MET A 1 -24.46 -35.01 27.65
N ASP A 2 -24.97 -33.87 27.17
CA ASP A 2 -24.58 -33.24 25.90
C ASP A 2 -23.26 -32.48 26.07
N PRO A 3 -22.28 -32.65 25.18
CA PRO A 3 -21.05 -31.86 25.16
C PRO A 3 -21.19 -30.73 24.15
N CYS A 4 -22.03 -29.74 24.38
CA CYS A 4 -21.99 -28.48 23.65
C CYS A 4 -21.27 -27.41 24.47
N GLY A 5 -19.96 -27.28 24.28
CA GLY A 5 -19.19 -26.11 24.71
C GLY A 5 -19.59 -24.86 23.92
N PRO A 6 -19.47 -23.66 24.49
CA PRO A 6 -19.94 -22.42 23.85
C PRO A 6 -19.14 -22.12 22.59
N ASN A 7 -19.86 -22.04 21.49
CA ASN A 7 -19.39 -21.60 20.18
C ASN A 7 -18.83 -20.16 20.27
N PRO A 8 -17.61 -19.85 19.81
CA PRO A 8 -17.06 -18.49 19.81
C PRO A 8 -17.65 -17.64 18.68
N ALA A 9 -18.98 -17.57 18.57
CA ALA A 9 -19.74 -16.97 17.47
C ALA A 9 -19.94 -15.45 17.60
N GLY A 10 -19.14 -14.72 18.41
CA GLY A 10 -19.26 -13.26 18.57
C GLY A 10 -18.56 -12.41 17.51
N LEU A 11 -17.68 -13.00 16.66
CA LEU A 11 -16.77 -12.23 15.79
C LEU A 11 -17.23 -12.11 14.33
N ASP A 12 -18.35 -12.71 13.94
CA ASP A 12 -18.75 -12.84 12.53
C ASP A 12 -19.73 -11.77 12.01
N LYS A 13 -20.06 -10.77 12.82
CA LYS A 13 -21.09 -9.78 12.44
C LYS A 13 -20.54 -8.48 11.78
N ARG A 14 -19.25 -8.38 11.41
CA ARG A 14 -18.69 -7.14 10.86
C ARG A 14 -18.68 -7.01 9.34
N ALA A 15 -19.02 -8.03 8.60
CA ALA A 15 -19.22 -7.95 7.17
C ALA A 15 -20.55 -8.63 6.82
N ALA A 16 -21.66 -7.96 7.11
CA ALA A 16 -22.90 -8.32 6.44
C ALA A 16 -22.67 -8.15 4.93
N PRO A 17 -22.81 -9.20 4.11
CA PRO A 17 -22.78 -9.04 2.67
C PRO A 17 -23.82 -7.99 2.29
N LEU A 18 -23.49 -7.11 1.34
CA LEU A 18 -24.36 -6.09 0.79
C LEU A 18 -25.78 -6.64 0.67
N SER A 19 -26.79 -5.99 1.27
CA SER A 19 -28.18 -6.40 1.14
C SER A 19 -28.49 -6.61 -0.35
N VAL A 20 -29.18 -7.68 -0.69
CA VAL A 20 -29.47 -8.13 -2.07
C VAL A 20 -30.02 -6.97 -2.95
N SER A 21 -30.83 -6.08 -2.37
CA SER A 21 -31.39 -4.90 -3.04
C SER A 21 -30.33 -3.90 -3.55
N ARG A 22 -29.16 -3.78 -2.90
CA ARG A 22 -28.11 -2.85 -3.30
C ARG A 22 -27.08 -3.44 -4.28
N ARG A 23 -27.05 -4.74 -4.49
CA ARG A 23 -26.23 -5.42 -5.52
C ARG A 23 -26.77 -5.20 -6.94
N ASN A 24 -28.02 -4.86 -7.10
CA ASN A 24 -28.69 -4.76 -8.41
C ASN A 24 -28.50 -3.40 -9.11
N SER A 25 -27.94 -2.37 -8.44
CA SER A 25 -27.58 -1.13 -9.11
C SER A 25 -26.30 -1.31 -9.96
N ILE A 26 -26.20 -0.56 -11.07
CA ILE A 26 -25.00 -0.55 -11.94
C ILE A 26 -23.76 -0.23 -11.11
N ALA A 27 -23.83 0.79 -10.25
CA ALA A 27 -22.77 1.16 -9.33
C ALA A 27 -22.43 0.04 -8.32
N GLY A 28 -23.43 -0.72 -7.83
CA GLY A 28 -23.21 -1.85 -6.94
C GLY A 28 -22.49 -3.02 -7.61
N ARG A 29 -22.82 -3.30 -8.87
CA ARG A 29 -22.14 -4.33 -9.69
C ARG A 29 -20.73 -3.93 -10.03
N PHE A 30 -20.50 -2.68 -10.42
CA PHE A 30 -19.17 -2.14 -10.67
C PHE A 30 -18.27 -2.20 -9.43
N LEU A 31 -18.76 -1.73 -8.27
CA LEU A 31 -18.04 -1.80 -7.00
C LEU A 31 -17.71 -3.24 -6.58
N ALA A 32 -18.58 -4.21 -6.81
CA ALA A 32 -18.31 -5.62 -6.55
C ALA A 32 -17.18 -6.15 -7.46
N HIS A 33 -17.10 -5.67 -8.71
CA HIS A 33 -16.03 -6.05 -9.64
C HIS A 33 -14.66 -5.52 -9.22
N ILE A 34 -14.57 -4.28 -8.73
CA ILE A 34 -13.32 -3.66 -8.27
C ILE A 34 -13.04 -3.87 -6.79
N SER A 35 -13.87 -4.59 -6.06
CA SER A 35 -13.64 -4.93 -4.66
C SER A 35 -12.61 -6.05 -4.52
N ARG A 36 -11.72 -5.89 -3.54
CA ARG A 36 -10.68 -6.84 -3.19
C ARG A 36 -11.24 -8.13 -2.59
N GLU A 37 -10.66 -9.27 -2.95
CA GLU A 37 -10.93 -10.55 -2.28
C GLU A 37 -10.01 -10.71 -1.05
N THR A 38 -10.60 -10.96 0.13
CA THR A 38 -9.85 -11.23 1.35
C THR A 38 -9.72 -12.72 1.60
N SER A 39 -8.50 -13.22 1.56
CA SER A 39 -8.23 -14.65 1.77
C SER A 39 -8.13 -15.08 3.23
N SER A 40 -8.11 -14.11 4.18
CA SER A 40 -7.92 -14.37 5.62
C SER A 40 -9.22 -14.43 6.43
N GLY A 41 -10.39 -14.31 5.79
CA GLY A 41 -11.70 -14.33 6.44
C GLY A 41 -12.05 -13.08 7.25
N ARG A 42 -11.09 -12.24 7.64
CA ARG A 42 -11.33 -11.00 8.39
C ARG A 42 -11.04 -9.79 7.54
N PHE A 43 -12.07 -9.09 7.13
CA PHE A 43 -11.98 -7.83 6.40
C PHE A 43 -11.99 -6.65 7.37
N ILE A 44 -11.02 -5.76 7.24
CA ILE A 44 -10.88 -4.54 8.05
C ILE A 44 -10.96 -3.35 7.07
N PRO A 45 -12.15 -2.76 6.86
CA PRO A 45 -12.38 -1.75 5.83
C PRO A 45 -11.55 -0.49 6.05
N GLU A 46 -11.27 -0.14 7.31
CA GLU A 46 -10.45 1.02 7.68
C GLU A 46 -9.03 0.92 7.09
N MET A 47 -8.49 -0.29 6.96
CA MET A 47 -7.15 -0.49 6.37
C MET A 47 -7.12 -0.15 4.87
N ASP A 48 -8.16 -0.51 4.13
CA ASP A 48 -8.24 -0.13 2.71
C ASP A 48 -8.53 1.38 2.57
N GLY A 49 -9.29 1.97 3.50
CA GLY A 49 -9.45 3.42 3.58
C GLY A 49 -8.13 4.16 3.84
N LEU A 50 -7.31 3.67 4.75
CA LEU A 50 -5.99 4.23 5.03
C LEU A 50 -5.02 4.05 3.84
N ARG A 51 -5.13 2.95 3.08
CA ARG A 51 -4.40 2.79 1.81
C ARG A 51 -4.79 3.84 0.78
N PHE A 52 -6.07 4.21 0.72
CA PHE A 52 -6.52 5.31 -0.15
C PHE A 52 -5.83 6.62 0.21
N ALA A 53 -5.75 6.98 1.51
CA ALA A 53 -5.04 8.18 1.92
C ALA A 53 -3.55 8.12 1.56
N ALA A 54 -2.89 6.99 1.84
CA ALA A 54 -1.48 6.78 1.56
C ALA A 54 -1.17 6.91 0.05
N ILE A 55 -1.94 6.21 -0.81
CA ILE A 55 -1.71 6.28 -2.27
C ILE A 55 -2.07 7.65 -2.84
N GLY A 56 -3.08 8.33 -2.28
CA GLY A 56 -3.44 9.70 -2.65
C GLY A 56 -2.28 10.69 -2.41
N MET A 57 -1.60 10.58 -1.27
CA MET A 57 -0.41 11.37 -0.97
C MET A 57 0.71 11.11 -1.98
N VAL A 58 1.00 9.84 -2.30
CA VAL A 58 2.05 9.45 -3.26
C VAL A 58 1.72 9.95 -4.67
N ILE A 59 0.47 9.83 -5.12
CA ILE A 59 0.04 10.33 -6.43
C ILE A 59 0.20 11.85 -6.49
N LEU A 60 -0.23 12.57 -5.46
CA LEU A 60 -0.14 14.02 -5.41
C LEU A 60 1.32 14.48 -5.48
N PHE A 61 2.24 13.81 -4.77
CA PHE A 61 3.67 14.06 -4.83
C PHE A 61 4.24 13.88 -6.24
N HIS A 62 3.99 12.72 -6.87
CA HIS A 62 4.52 12.43 -8.19
C HIS A 62 3.91 13.30 -9.28
N LEU A 63 2.61 13.61 -9.18
CA LEU A 63 1.93 14.52 -10.11
C LEU A 63 2.49 15.93 -10.00
N ASN A 64 2.64 16.48 -8.79
CA ASN A 64 3.27 17.78 -8.55
C ASN A 64 4.70 17.81 -9.12
N GLY A 65 5.51 16.80 -8.83
CA GLY A 65 6.87 16.69 -9.36
C GLY A 65 6.92 16.64 -10.89
N TYR A 66 6.01 15.87 -11.51
CA TYR A 66 5.90 15.80 -12.96
C TYR A 66 5.52 17.17 -13.58
N LEU A 67 4.51 17.83 -13.04
CA LEU A 67 4.02 19.10 -13.57
C LEU A 67 5.07 20.21 -13.42
N THR A 68 5.72 20.32 -12.28
CA THR A 68 6.79 21.32 -12.07
C THR A 68 8.03 21.06 -12.94
N ALA A 69 8.35 19.80 -13.23
CA ALA A 69 9.49 19.46 -14.06
C ALA A 69 9.22 19.53 -15.58
N LYS A 70 7.95 19.31 -16.00
CA LYS A 70 7.62 19.10 -17.43
C LYS A 70 6.69 20.17 -18.03
N SER A 71 6.00 20.98 -17.20
CA SER A 71 5.26 22.15 -17.71
C SER A 71 6.28 23.25 -18.07
N PRO A 72 6.25 23.80 -19.30
CA PRO A 72 7.15 24.88 -19.68
C PRO A 72 7.03 26.10 -18.77
N PHE A 73 5.81 26.43 -18.35
CA PHE A 73 5.52 27.58 -17.49
C PHE A 73 6.11 27.41 -16.08
N TYR A 74 5.80 26.27 -15.41
CA TYR A 74 6.21 26.05 -14.02
C TYR A 74 7.64 25.51 -13.89
N HIS A 75 8.22 25.00 -14.96
CA HIS A 75 9.65 24.68 -14.99
C HIS A 75 10.49 25.96 -14.91
N ALA A 76 10.07 27.03 -15.61
CA ALA A 76 10.75 28.32 -15.58
C ALA A 76 10.52 29.10 -14.27
N ALA A 77 9.33 28.97 -13.66
CA ALA A 77 8.94 29.63 -12.42
C ALA A 77 8.27 28.61 -11.46
N PRO A 78 9.03 27.84 -10.70
CA PRO A 78 8.48 26.86 -9.77
C PRO A 78 7.56 27.49 -8.71
N PRO A 79 6.41 26.90 -8.39
CA PRO A 79 5.41 27.46 -7.48
C PRO A 79 5.78 27.24 -6.01
N THR A 80 6.91 27.75 -5.58
CA THR A 80 7.50 27.50 -4.26
C THR A 80 6.69 28.07 -3.10
N SER A 81 5.87 29.09 -3.33
CA SER A 81 5.00 29.71 -2.32
C SER A 81 3.56 29.19 -2.34
N ASP A 82 3.19 28.35 -3.30
CA ASP A 82 1.85 27.80 -3.38
C ASP A 82 1.61 26.74 -2.29
N TRP A 83 0.53 26.90 -1.52
CA TRP A 83 0.24 26.02 -0.39
C TRP A 83 -0.04 24.57 -0.80
N LEU A 84 -0.67 24.34 -1.97
CA LEU A 84 -0.96 22.98 -2.43
C LEU A 84 0.30 22.31 -2.99
N ALA A 85 1.19 23.08 -3.64
CA ALA A 85 2.51 22.58 -4.03
C ALA A 85 3.32 22.13 -2.80
N GLN A 86 3.34 22.96 -1.75
CA GLN A 86 4.00 22.63 -0.50
C GLN A 86 3.39 21.39 0.17
N ALA A 87 2.05 21.27 0.19
CA ALA A 87 1.38 20.08 0.68
C ALA A 87 1.72 18.84 -0.17
N ALA A 88 1.82 19.00 -1.49
CA ALA A 88 2.15 17.91 -2.40
C ALA A 88 3.59 17.40 -2.23
N ILE A 89 4.55 18.28 -1.95
CA ILE A 89 5.97 17.90 -1.75
C ILE A 89 6.12 16.86 -0.64
N VAL A 90 5.40 16.99 0.48
CA VAL A 90 5.49 16.03 1.58
C VAL A 90 4.73 14.73 1.33
N GLY A 91 4.02 14.63 0.21
CA GLY A 91 3.23 13.45 -0.17
C GLY A 91 4.05 12.16 -0.35
N PHE A 92 5.37 12.24 -0.56
CA PHE A 92 6.25 11.05 -0.60
C PHE A 92 6.17 10.23 0.70
N ARG A 93 5.86 10.88 1.83
CA ARG A 93 5.64 10.24 3.14
C ARG A 93 4.43 9.30 3.18
N GLY A 94 3.59 9.27 2.14
CA GLY A 94 2.56 8.26 1.99
C GLY A 94 3.10 6.82 1.98
N VAL A 95 4.38 6.63 1.61
CA VAL A 95 5.04 5.31 1.64
C VAL A 95 5.17 4.79 3.08
N GLU A 96 5.53 5.66 4.03
CA GLU A 96 5.65 5.25 5.44
C GLU A 96 4.28 4.85 6.03
N LEU A 97 3.18 5.46 5.56
CA LEU A 97 1.83 5.01 5.91
C LEU A 97 1.58 3.57 5.44
N PHE A 98 2.03 3.20 4.24
CA PHE A 98 1.95 1.82 3.77
C PHE A 98 2.76 0.86 4.64
N PHE A 99 3.94 1.25 5.10
CA PHE A 99 4.73 0.40 5.99
C PHE A 99 4.03 0.14 7.33
N VAL A 100 3.32 1.14 7.89
CA VAL A 100 2.49 0.94 9.08
C VAL A 100 1.35 -0.05 8.80
N ILE A 101 0.67 0.08 7.66
CA ILE A 101 -0.39 -0.86 7.24
C ILE A 101 0.18 -2.27 7.09
N SER A 102 1.35 -2.41 6.46
CA SER A 102 2.01 -3.70 6.28
C SER A 102 2.41 -4.31 7.63
N GLY A 103 2.97 -3.52 8.54
CA GLY A 103 3.25 -3.94 9.92
C GLY A 103 2.00 -4.45 10.62
N PHE A 104 0.91 -3.70 10.57
CA PHE A 104 -0.37 -4.11 11.17
C PHE A 104 -0.92 -5.42 10.58
N ILE A 105 -1.07 -5.48 9.26
CA ILE A 105 -1.71 -6.62 8.58
C ILE A 105 -0.87 -7.90 8.70
N LEU A 106 0.44 -7.78 8.65
CA LEU A 106 1.34 -8.93 8.73
C LEU A 106 1.58 -9.37 10.17
N GLY A 107 1.63 -8.43 11.11
CA GLY A 107 1.74 -8.72 12.54
C GLY A 107 0.48 -9.30 13.16
N LEU A 108 -0.70 -8.94 12.65
CA LEU A 108 -2.00 -9.29 13.23
C LEU A 108 -2.23 -10.80 13.44
N PRO A 109 -1.93 -11.72 12.49
CA PRO A 109 -2.09 -13.16 12.70
C PRO A 109 -1.18 -13.72 13.81
N PHE A 110 0.06 -13.24 13.89
CA PHE A 110 1.01 -13.65 14.93
C PHE A 110 0.58 -13.10 16.30
N ALA A 111 0.20 -11.81 16.35
CA ALA A 111 -0.34 -11.21 17.56
C ALA A 111 -1.61 -11.95 18.03
N ALA A 112 -2.49 -12.37 17.13
CA ALA A 112 -3.66 -13.16 17.47
C ALA A 112 -3.28 -14.54 18.05
N HIS A 113 -2.25 -15.18 17.51
CA HIS A 113 -1.74 -16.44 18.06
C HIS A 113 -1.23 -16.25 19.48
N TYR A 114 -0.33 -15.32 19.74
CA TYR A 114 0.29 -15.14 21.05
C TYR A 114 -0.63 -14.49 22.09
N LEU A 115 -1.54 -13.59 21.67
CA LEU A 115 -2.37 -12.80 22.62
C LEU A 115 -3.79 -13.32 22.77
N LYS A 116 -4.29 -14.12 21.84
CA LYS A 116 -5.68 -14.62 21.81
C LYS A 116 -5.78 -16.12 21.58
N ALA A 117 -4.67 -16.84 21.73
CA ALA A 117 -4.60 -18.30 21.52
C ALA A 117 -5.18 -18.78 20.17
N ALA A 118 -5.09 -17.92 19.13
CA ALA A 118 -5.45 -18.34 17.78
C ALA A 118 -4.45 -19.40 17.26
N ALA A 119 -4.83 -20.13 16.20
CA ALA A 119 -3.98 -21.13 15.59
C ALA A 119 -2.61 -20.56 15.18
N PRO A 120 -1.51 -21.33 15.30
CA PRO A 120 -0.17 -20.88 14.93
C PRO A 120 -0.10 -20.54 13.43
N VAL A 121 0.72 -19.55 13.11
CA VAL A 121 0.94 -19.13 11.72
C VAL A 121 1.87 -20.13 11.03
N ASN A 122 1.37 -20.78 9.97
CA ASN A 122 2.19 -21.64 9.14
C ASN A 122 3.07 -20.78 8.21
N LEU A 123 4.38 -20.76 8.44
CA LEU A 123 5.32 -19.91 7.72
C LEU A 123 5.39 -20.24 6.21
N ARG A 124 5.32 -21.53 5.83
CA ARG A 124 5.29 -21.91 4.41
C ARG A 124 4.07 -21.31 3.70
N LYS A 125 2.88 -21.39 4.32
CA LYS A 125 1.65 -20.78 3.77
C LYS A 125 1.74 -19.25 3.80
N TYR A 126 2.41 -18.67 4.79
CA TYR A 126 2.65 -17.24 4.90
C TYR A 126 3.46 -16.73 3.71
N TYR A 127 4.65 -17.32 3.42
CA TYR A 127 5.50 -16.90 2.32
C TYR A 127 4.89 -17.19 0.95
N LEU A 128 4.34 -18.40 0.74
CA LEU A 128 3.67 -18.74 -0.51
C LEU A 128 2.54 -17.78 -0.87
N ARG A 129 1.77 -17.32 0.11
CA ARG A 129 0.72 -16.33 -0.13
C ARG A 129 1.25 -14.98 -0.60
N ARG A 130 2.42 -14.54 -0.11
CA ARG A 130 3.06 -13.28 -0.55
C ARG A 130 3.54 -13.44 -1.97
N LEU A 131 4.31 -14.49 -2.21
CA LEU A 131 4.86 -14.81 -3.52
C LEU A 131 3.76 -14.89 -4.58
N THR A 132 2.76 -15.75 -4.39
CA THR A 132 1.71 -15.97 -5.39
C THR A 132 0.80 -14.78 -5.62
N ARG A 133 0.70 -13.85 -4.68
CA ARG A 133 -0.16 -12.69 -4.80
C ARG A 133 0.53 -11.46 -5.37
N LEU A 134 1.79 -11.20 -4.98
CA LEU A 134 2.49 -9.96 -5.28
C LEU A 134 3.39 -10.08 -6.50
N GLU A 135 4.05 -11.23 -6.67
CA GLU A 135 5.00 -11.45 -7.75
C GLU A 135 4.37 -11.31 -9.15
N PRO A 136 3.27 -12.00 -9.48
CA PRO A 136 2.80 -11.96 -10.87
C PRO A 136 2.39 -10.55 -11.33
N PRO A 137 1.63 -9.75 -10.55
CA PRO A 137 1.34 -8.38 -10.96
C PRO A 137 2.61 -7.52 -11.06
N TYR A 138 3.60 -7.70 -10.15
CA TYR A 138 4.85 -6.95 -10.20
C TYR A 138 5.66 -7.27 -11.45
N ILE A 139 5.88 -8.55 -11.71
CA ILE A 139 6.68 -9.01 -12.88
C ILE A 139 6.00 -8.56 -14.17
N ILE A 140 4.68 -8.71 -14.29
CA ILE A 140 3.94 -8.27 -15.48
C ILE A 140 4.08 -6.75 -15.68
N ALA A 141 3.90 -5.95 -14.61
CA ALA A 141 4.07 -4.51 -14.69
C ALA A 141 5.50 -4.15 -15.12
N LEU A 142 6.52 -4.73 -14.49
CA LEU A 142 7.92 -4.48 -14.79
C LEU A 142 8.27 -4.82 -16.24
N LEU A 143 7.81 -5.97 -16.75
CA LEU A 143 8.04 -6.38 -18.12
C LEU A 143 7.29 -5.51 -19.13
N VAL A 144 6.03 -5.15 -18.84
CA VAL A 144 5.24 -4.25 -19.70
C VAL A 144 5.92 -2.88 -19.78
N LEU A 145 6.36 -2.31 -18.66
CA LEU A 145 7.05 -1.02 -18.64
C LEU A 145 8.40 -1.09 -19.36
N PHE A 146 9.13 -2.18 -19.18
CA PHE A 146 10.37 -2.43 -19.91
C PHE A 146 10.14 -2.47 -21.43
N LEU A 147 9.14 -3.23 -21.90
CA LEU A 147 8.82 -3.34 -23.32
C LEU A 147 8.32 -2.01 -23.92
N LEU A 148 7.53 -1.25 -23.16
CA LEU A 148 7.07 0.08 -23.59
C LEU A 148 8.24 1.05 -23.70
N ALA A 149 9.15 1.07 -22.74
CA ALA A 149 10.35 1.90 -22.80
C ALA A 149 11.23 1.52 -23.99
N ALA A 150 11.49 0.24 -24.20
CA ALA A 150 12.26 -0.27 -25.33
C ALA A 150 11.61 0.05 -26.69
N GLY A 151 10.28 0.03 -26.77
CA GLY A 151 9.54 0.37 -28.01
C GLY A 151 9.53 1.86 -28.33
N ILE A 152 9.58 2.73 -27.32
CA ILE A 152 9.53 4.20 -27.48
C ILE A 152 10.95 4.79 -27.60
N GLU A 153 11.89 4.32 -26.81
CA GLU A 153 13.24 4.88 -26.67
C GLU A 153 14.31 4.07 -27.42
N GLY A 154 13.95 2.92 -27.97
CA GLY A 154 14.83 1.95 -28.56
C GLY A 154 15.33 0.89 -27.58
N ALA A 155 16.08 -0.09 -28.08
CA ALA A 155 16.61 -1.16 -27.23
C ALA A 155 17.53 -0.58 -26.15
N PRO A 156 17.32 -0.95 -24.89
CA PRO A 156 18.13 -0.42 -23.79
C PRO A 156 19.58 -0.91 -23.92
N PRO A 157 20.55 -0.12 -23.45
CA PRO A 157 21.96 -0.53 -23.46
C PRO A 157 22.18 -1.80 -22.61
N ALA A 158 23.22 -2.56 -22.93
CA ALA A 158 23.54 -3.80 -22.24
C ALA A 158 23.69 -3.61 -20.69
N SER A 159 24.10 -2.41 -20.25
CA SER A 159 24.20 -2.03 -18.85
C SER A 159 22.85 -2.01 -18.11
N PHE A 160 21.73 -1.98 -18.81
CA PHE A 160 20.40 -1.95 -18.20
C PHE A 160 19.96 -3.33 -17.66
N TYR A 161 20.36 -4.42 -18.32
CA TYR A 161 19.89 -5.77 -17.95
C TYR A 161 20.25 -6.20 -16.52
N PRO A 162 21.45 -5.91 -15.97
CA PRO A 162 21.74 -6.17 -14.56
C PRO A 162 20.80 -5.44 -13.59
N HIS A 163 20.39 -4.21 -13.92
CA HIS A 163 19.42 -3.44 -13.13
C HIS A 163 18.03 -4.06 -13.18
N LEU A 164 17.59 -4.53 -14.34
CA LEU A 164 16.34 -5.25 -14.50
C LEU A 164 16.35 -6.56 -13.71
N ALA A 165 17.43 -7.35 -13.80
CA ALA A 165 17.58 -8.58 -13.04
C ALA A 165 17.55 -8.32 -11.51
N ALA A 166 18.29 -7.31 -11.02
CA ALA A 166 18.27 -6.94 -9.61
C ALA A 166 16.87 -6.51 -9.15
N SER A 167 16.11 -5.80 -9.99
CA SER A 167 14.74 -5.39 -9.69
C SER A 167 13.78 -6.58 -9.62
N LEU A 168 13.92 -7.57 -10.51
CA LEU A 168 13.11 -8.80 -10.48
C LEU A 168 13.26 -9.57 -9.16
N PHE A 169 14.42 -9.48 -8.51
CA PHE A 169 14.70 -10.12 -7.23
C PHE A 169 14.55 -9.19 -6.02
N TYR A 170 14.04 -7.94 -6.19
CA TYR A 170 13.91 -6.94 -5.11
C TYR A 170 15.23 -6.61 -4.41
N LEU A 171 16.33 -6.57 -5.16
CA LEU A 171 17.69 -6.34 -4.63
C LEU A 171 18.35 -5.09 -5.22
N HIS A 172 17.67 -4.36 -6.11
CA HIS A 172 18.28 -3.25 -6.83
C HIS A 172 18.83 -2.17 -5.88
N SER A 173 18.03 -1.70 -4.94
CA SER A 173 18.42 -0.65 -4.00
C SER A 173 19.55 -1.08 -3.08
N LEU A 174 19.58 -2.36 -2.68
CA LEU A 174 20.67 -2.92 -1.85
C LEU A 174 21.99 -3.06 -2.63
N ILE A 175 21.93 -3.42 -3.91
CA ILE A 175 23.12 -3.62 -4.74
C ILE A 175 23.69 -2.27 -5.18
N TYR A 176 22.84 -1.39 -5.71
CA TYR A 176 23.29 -0.15 -6.36
C TYR A 176 23.18 1.10 -5.49
N GLY A 177 22.35 1.09 -4.42
CA GLY A 177 22.12 2.26 -3.55
C GLY A 177 21.34 3.39 -4.23
N THR A 178 20.63 3.09 -5.32
CA THR A 178 19.85 4.05 -6.12
C THR A 178 18.47 3.47 -6.45
N PHE A 179 17.59 4.32 -6.99
CA PHE A 179 16.31 3.85 -7.54
C PHE A 179 16.53 3.08 -8.85
N SER A 180 15.69 2.05 -9.06
CA SER A 180 15.76 1.26 -10.27
C SER A 180 15.38 2.07 -11.51
N PRO A 181 16.18 2.03 -12.58
CA PRO A 181 15.82 2.65 -13.87
C PRO A 181 14.66 1.90 -14.55
N ALA A 182 14.43 0.64 -14.20
CA ALA A 182 13.33 -0.16 -14.74
C ALA A 182 11.96 0.20 -14.13
N MET A 183 11.94 0.54 -12.81
CA MET A 183 10.74 0.95 -12.09
C MET A 183 11.17 1.73 -10.84
N GLY A 184 11.25 3.05 -10.96
CA GLY A 184 11.76 3.91 -9.88
C GLY A 184 11.00 3.77 -8.56
N VAL A 185 9.69 3.53 -8.59
CA VAL A 185 8.85 3.39 -7.39
C VAL A 185 9.05 2.05 -6.66
N ALA A 186 9.71 1.06 -7.26
CA ALA A 186 9.86 -0.29 -6.69
C ALA A 186 10.73 -0.36 -5.42
N TRP A 187 11.52 0.67 -5.11
CA TRP A 187 12.38 0.70 -3.93
C TRP A 187 11.65 0.38 -2.62
N SER A 188 10.42 0.85 -2.47
CA SER A 188 9.67 0.59 -1.25
C SER A 188 9.10 -0.84 -1.20
N LEU A 189 8.84 -1.47 -2.35
CA LEU A 189 8.50 -2.90 -2.42
C LEU A 189 9.69 -3.77 -2.02
N GLU A 190 10.92 -3.36 -2.37
CA GLU A 190 12.14 -4.04 -1.93
C GLU A 190 12.25 -4.02 -0.40
N ILE A 191 11.95 -2.87 0.24
CA ILE A 191 11.90 -2.75 1.70
C ILE A 191 10.79 -3.63 2.29
N GLU A 192 9.63 -3.67 1.65
CA GLU A 192 8.50 -4.50 2.10
C GLU A 192 8.85 -6.00 2.04
N VAL A 193 9.56 -6.44 1.01
CA VAL A 193 10.07 -7.83 0.91
C VAL A 193 11.08 -8.14 2.01
N GLN A 194 12.01 -7.23 2.31
CA GLN A 194 12.92 -7.37 3.46
C GLN A 194 12.13 -7.51 4.77
N PHE A 195 11.07 -6.73 4.94
CA PHE A 195 10.19 -6.85 6.10
C PHE A 195 9.48 -8.22 6.15
N TYR A 196 9.01 -8.76 5.01
CA TYR A 196 8.39 -10.09 5.00
C TYR A 196 9.31 -11.17 5.56
N VAL A 197 10.60 -11.09 5.28
CA VAL A 197 11.61 -12.02 5.83
C VAL A 197 11.76 -11.84 7.34
N LEU A 198 11.72 -10.59 7.83
CA LEU A 198 11.94 -10.27 9.24
C LEU A 198 10.69 -10.44 10.13
N VAL A 199 9.49 -10.44 9.56
CA VAL A 199 8.23 -10.55 10.33
C VAL A 199 8.23 -11.68 11.36
N PRO A 200 8.58 -12.94 11.03
CA PRO A 200 8.55 -14.01 12.02
C PRO A 200 9.44 -13.76 13.24
N LEU A 201 10.60 -13.13 13.04
CA LEU A 201 11.50 -12.75 14.12
C LEU A 201 10.93 -11.59 14.95
N LEU A 202 10.50 -10.52 14.30
CA LEU A 202 9.99 -9.34 14.98
C LEU A 202 8.70 -9.64 15.77
N THR A 203 7.89 -10.59 15.30
CA THR A 203 6.64 -10.97 15.99
C THR A 203 6.87 -11.72 17.30
N LEU A 204 8.10 -12.14 17.62
CA LEU A 204 8.46 -12.64 18.94
C LEU A 204 8.22 -11.61 20.05
N LEU A 205 8.16 -10.33 19.73
CA LEU A 205 7.72 -9.27 20.66
C LEU A 205 6.34 -9.56 21.26
N PHE A 206 5.46 -10.24 20.54
CA PHE A 206 4.13 -10.61 21.04
C PHE A 206 4.16 -11.77 22.07
N THR A 207 5.27 -12.48 22.24
CA THR A 207 5.43 -13.49 23.29
C THR A 207 5.50 -12.86 24.71
N ILE A 208 5.85 -11.58 24.78
CA ILE A 208 5.90 -10.83 26.05
C ILE A 208 4.48 -10.70 26.61
N ARG A 209 4.20 -11.39 27.70
CA ARG A 209 2.85 -11.48 28.30
C ARG A 209 2.34 -10.15 28.86
N SER A 210 3.19 -9.37 29.54
CA SER A 210 2.83 -8.07 30.10
C SER A 210 2.56 -7.06 28.99
N ARG A 211 1.35 -6.49 28.98
CA ARG A 211 0.97 -5.44 28.00
C ARG A 211 1.87 -4.21 28.07
N ALA A 212 2.13 -3.75 29.32
CA ALA A 212 2.95 -2.57 29.53
C ALA A 212 4.37 -2.83 29.03
N PHE A 213 5.00 -3.92 29.45
CA PHE A 213 6.36 -4.25 29.04
C PHE A 213 6.49 -4.49 27.53
N ARG A 214 5.54 -5.19 26.91
CA ARG A 214 5.53 -5.40 25.44
C ARG A 214 5.42 -4.09 24.68
N ARG A 215 4.50 -3.20 25.05
CA ARG A 215 4.33 -1.90 24.39
C ARG A 215 5.52 -0.99 24.62
N SER A 216 6.09 -0.99 25.80
CA SER A 216 7.32 -0.27 26.10
C SER A 216 8.51 -0.80 25.30
N ALA A 217 8.62 -2.13 25.14
CA ALA A 217 9.66 -2.74 24.32
C ALA A 217 9.52 -2.34 22.82
N ILE A 218 8.30 -2.37 22.26
CA ILE A 218 8.05 -1.92 20.89
C ILE A 218 8.38 -0.42 20.76
N ALA A 219 7.92 0.41 21.70
CA ALA A 219 8.21 1.85 21.68
C ALA A 219 9.70 2.15 21.78
N LEU A 220 10.42 1.44 22.65
CA LEU A 220 11.88 1.57 22.78
C LEU A 220 12.60 1.18 21.49
N LEU A 221 12.17 0.10 20.81
CA LEU A 221 12.73 -0.28 19.52
C LEU A 221 12.44 0.76 18.43
N ILE A 222 11.27 1.40 18.44
CA ILE A 222 10.96 2.52 17.53
C ILE A 222 11.94 3.67 17.77
N VAL A 223 12.14 4.08 19.03
CA VAL A 223 13.06 5.15 19.40
C VAL A 223 14.50 4.78 19.04
N ALA A 224 14.91 3.55 19.31
CA ALA A 224 16.24 3.05 18.96
C ALA A 224 16.48 3.04 17.44
N ALA A 225 15.46 2.68 16.64
CA ALA A 225 15.54 2.73 15.18
C ALA A 225 15.67 4.18 14.67
N LEU A 226 14.92 5.12 15.25
CA LEU A 226 15.02 6.55 14.91
C LEU A 226 16.39 7.11 15.28
N ALA A 227 16.91 6.79 16.46
CA ALA A 227 18.24 7.19 16.89
C ALA A 227 19.34 6.59 16.01
N GLY A 228 19.23 5.30 15.70
CA GLY A 228 20.15 4.62 14.78
C GLY A 228 20.15 5.24 13.37
N GLN A 229 18.97 5.60 12.87
CA GLN A 229 18.84 6.30 11.60
C GLN A 229 19.55 7.66 11.64
N ALA A 230 19.31 8.45 12.68
CA ALA A 230 19.93 9.77 12.85
C ALA A 230 21.46 9.71 12.97
N LEU A 231 22.01 8.68 13.62
CA LEU A 231 23.43 8.56 13.90
C LEU A 231 24.23 7.89 12.78
N PHE A 232 23.66 6.90 12.08
CA PHE A 232 24.43 5.98 11.25
C PHE A 232 24.02 5.92 9.77
N LEU A 233 22.76 6.26 9.41
CA LEU A 233 22.27 5.99 8.08
C LEU A 233 22.44 7.13 7.07
N HIS A 234 22.65 8.37 7.50
CA HIS A 234 22.70 9.55 6.62
C HIS A 234 23.78 9.49 5.53
N HIS A 235 24.84 8.72 5.74
CA HIS A 235 25.97 8.65 4.80
C HIS A 235 26.02 7.35 3.96
N ASN A 236 25.03 6.46 4.12
CA ASN A 236 25.00 5.20 3.39
C ASN A 236 23.72 5.07 2.54
N PRO A 237 23.79 5.33 1.22
CA PRO A 237 22.61 5.25 0.34
C PRO A 237 21.91 3.89 0.36
N ARG A 238 22.68 2.78 0.45
CA ARG A 238 22.09 1.43 0.53
C ARG A 238 21.30 1.23 1.83
N ALA A 239 21.83 1.70 2.94
CA ALA A 239 21.14 1.63 4.24
C ALA A 239 19.89 2.54 4.25
N SER A 240 19.94 3.70 3.63
CA SER A 240 18.81 4.64 3.50
C SER A 240 17.68 4.09 2.63
N LEU A 241 17.99 3.16 1.70
CA LEU A 241 17.02 2.47 0.84
C LEU A 241 16.77 1.02 1.30
N SER A 242 16.90 0.74 2.59
CA SER A 242 16.68 -0.57 3.19
C SER A 242 15.72 -0.52 4.37
N ILE A 243 15.34 -1.68 4.88
CA ILE A 243 14.48 -1.83 6.07
C ILE A 243 15.03 -1.07 7.28
N LEU A 244 16.36 -0.87 7.38
CA LEU A 244 16.99 -0.16 8.49
C LEU A 244 16.50 1.28 8.63
N ALA A 245 16.18 1.94 7.52
CA ALA A 245 15.65 3.29 7.52
C ALA A 245 14.14 3.39 7.81
N TYR A 246 13.39 2.26 7.80
CA TYR A 246 11.93 2.29 7.85
C TYR A 246 11.31 1.33 8.86
N VAL A 247 12.10 0.52 9.59
CA VAL A 247 11.61 -0.51 10.52
C VAL A 247 10.69 0.08 11.61
N GLN A 248 10.91 1.31 12.04
CA GLN A 248 10.09 2.02 13.01
C GLN A 248 8.62 2.11 12.58
N PHE A 249 8.33 2.29 11.29
CA PHE A 249 6.96 2.37 10.79
C PHE A 249 6.25 1.00 10.81
N PHE A 250 6.96 -0.07 10.50
CA PHE A 250 6.43 -1.43 10.66
C PHE A 250 6.16 -1.77 12.13
N LEU A 251 7.03 -1.32 13.05
CA LEU A 251 6.83 -1.49 14.49
C LEU A 251 5.65 -0.67 15.02
N VAL A 252 5.38 0.51 14.46
CA VAL A 252 4.13 1.26 14.72
C VAL A 252 2.91 0.42 14.33
N GLY A 253 2.97 -0.28 13.19
CA GLY A 253 1.95 -1.23 12.78
C GLY A 253 1.76 -2.39 13.77
N PHE A 254 2.84 -2.91 14.34
CA PHE A 254 2.79 -3.93 15.41
C PHE A 254 2.14 -3.39 16.68
N LEU A 255 2.49 -2.17 17.10
CA LEU A 255 1.86 -1.51 18.24
C LEU A 255 0.36 -1.34 18.04
N LEU A 256 -0.05 -0.96 16.82
CA LEU A 256 -1.44 -0.85 16.44
C LEU A 256 -2.15 -2.22 16.49
N ALA A 257 -1.50 -3.31 16.04
CA ALA A 257 -2.04 -4.66 16.12
C ALA A 257 -2.21 -5.13 17.58
N ASP A 258 -1.25 -4.81 18.46
CA ASP A 258 -1.37 -5.08 19.89
C ASP A 258 -2.56 -4.35 20.51
N VAL A 259 -2.69 -3.03 20.26
CA VAL A 259 -3.81 -2.23 20.77
C VAL A 259 -5.14 -2.74 20.23
N PHE A 260 -5.20 -3.09 18.95
CA PHE A 260 -6.39 -3.62 18.30
C PHE A 260 -6.87 -4.93 18.94
N LEU A 261 -5.96 -5.86 19.24
CA LEU A 261 -6.31 -7.18 19.79
C LEU A 261 -6.46 -7.17 21.32
N ALA A 262 -5.60 -6.43 22.03
CA ALA A 262 -5.52 -6.53 23.49
C ALA A 262 -6.40 -5.52 24.22
N SER A 263 -6.65 -4.34 23.63
CA SER A 263 -7.36 -3.25 24.30
C SER A 263 -8.76 -2.99 23.74
N TRP A 264 -9.01 -3.40 22.51
CA TRP A 264 -10.32 -3.26 21.92
C TRP A 264 -11.07 -4.57 22.05
N GLY A 265 -12.28 -4.50 22.60
CA GLY A 265 -13.22 -5.61 22.58
C GLY A 265 -13.62 -5.96 21.15
N GLU A 266 -14.82 -6.43 20.93
CA GLU A 266 -15.30 -6.80 19.60
C GLU A 266 -15.41 -5.58 18.65
N VAL A 267 -15.76 -4.40 19.18
CA VAL A 267 -15.87 -3.14 18.42
C VAL A 267 -15.25 -1.99 19.19
N PRO A 268 -14.30 -1.22 18.65
CA PRO A 268 -13.80 -0.01 19.31
C PRO A 268 -14.96 0.96 19.56
N ARG A 269 -15.05 1.49 20.79
CA ARG A 269 -16.01 2.56 21.08
C ARG A 269 -15.65 3.80 20.27
N ARG A 270 -16.59 4.27 19.45
CA ARG A 270 -16.44 5.46 18.59
C ARG A 270 -16.81 6.72 19.37
N ASN A 271 -15.95 7.74 19.27
CA ASN A 271 -16.13 9.01 19.97
C ASN A 271 -15.77 10.17 19.04
N LEU A 272 -16.49 11.30 19.16
CA LEU A 272 -16.24 12.53 18.41
C LEU A 272 -14.85 13.14 18.69
N ALA A 273 -14.29 12.92 19.89
CA ALA A 273 -12.93 13.40 20.19
C ALA A 273 -11.90 12.90 19.17
N TRP A 274 -12.06 11.68 18.65
CA TRP A 274 -11.18 11.15 17.62
C TRP A 274 -11.42 11.78 16.24
N ASP A 275 -12.62 12.27 15.98
CA ASP A 275 -12.89 13.04 14.75
C ASP A 275 -12.17 14.39 14.80
N PHE A 276 -12.16 15.07 15.95
CA PHE A 276 -11.37 16.30 16.14
C PHE A 276 -9.87 16.06 16.04
N ILE A 277 -9.36 14.96 16.61
CA ILE A 277 -7.94 14.56 16.46
C ILE A 277 -7.61 14.35 14.99
N ALA A 278 -8.47 13.70 14.21
CA ALA A 278 -8.24 13.51 12.79
C ALA A 278 -8.36 14.81 11.99
N LEU A 279 -9.39 15.61 12.26
CA LEU A 279 -9.63 16.89 11.57
C LEU A 279 -8.45 17.86 11.74
N ALA A 280 -7.89 17.93 12.93
CA ALA A 280 -6.69 18.72 13.20
C ALA A 280 -5.41 17.99 12.75
N GLY A 281 -5.39 16.68 12.91
CA GLY A 281 -4.20 15.84 12.71
C GLY A 281 -3.76 15.71 11.27
N TRP A 282 -4.68 15.57 10.33
CA TRP A 282 -4.31 15.49 8.91
C TRP A 282 -3.70 16.80 8.38
N PRO A 283 -4.27 18.00 8.62
CA PRO A 283 -3.59 19.26 8.28
C PRO A 283 -2.28 19.48 9.02
N LEU A 284 -2.23 19.20 10.33
CA LEU A 284 -1.02 19.36 11.13
C LEU A 284 0.12 18.41 10.67
N LEU A 285 -0.23 17.29 10.06
CA LEU A 285 0.74 16.41 9.44
C LEU A 285 1.63 17.15 8.43
N PHE A 286 1.05 18.00 7.57
CA PHE A 286 1.81 18.78 6.61
C PHE A 286 2.77 19.77 7.30
N VAL A 287 2.35 20.37 8.42
CA VAL A 287 3.22 21.27 9.21
C VAL A 287 4.39 20.50 9.83
N ILE A 288 4.12 19.35 10.43
CA ILE A 288 5.15 18.47 11.02
C ILE A 288 6.16 18.04 9.95
N LEU A 289 5.68 17.64 8.76
CA LEU A 289 6.52 17.10 7.70
C LEU A 289 7.41 18.14 7.01
N HIS A 290 7.13 19.43 7.16
CA HIS A 290 8.02 20.50 6.68
C HIS A 290 9.26 20.70 7.57
N SER A 291 9.20 20.31 8.84
CA SER A 291 10.34 20.33 9.74
C SER A 291 11.06 18.98 9.71
N GLN A 292 12.31 18.94 9.26
CA GLN A 292 13.10 17.70 9.23
C GLN A 292 13.20 17.05 10.61
N VAL A 293 13.41 17.83 11.66
CA VAL A 293 13.51 17.33 13.05
C VAL A 293 12.19 16.80 13.54
N LEU A 294 11.09 17.57 13.39
CA LEU A 294 9.77 17.13 13.83
C LEU A 294 9.29 15.90 13.01
N ALA A 295 9.53 15.90 11.69
CA ALA A 295 9.21 14.77 10.85
C ALA A 295 9.95 13.51 11.30
N HIS A 296 11.23 13.60 11.62
CA HIS A 296 12.00 12.44 12.06
C HIS A 296 11.44 11.83 13.36
N TRP A 297 11.26 12.65 14.41
CA TRP A 297 10.95 12.14 15.74
C TRP A 297 9.45 11.94 16.00
N LEU A 298 8.60 12.81 15.48
CA LEU A 298 7.17 12.80 15.82
C LEU A 298 6.29 12.06 14.83
N PHE A 299 6.72 11.91 13.59
CA PHE A 299 5.87 11.34 12.54
C PHE A 299 5.40 9.91 12.84
N PRO A 300 6.21 8.96 13.34
CA PRO A 300 5.73 7.63 13.68
C PRO A 300 4.64 7.64 14.76
N ALA A 301 4.78 8.47 15.79
CA ALA A 301 3.76 8.63 16.84
C ALA A 301 2.50 9.31 16.28
N TRP A 302 2.66 10.28 15.39
CA TRP A 302 1.55 10.97 14.76
C TRP A 302 0.72 10.06 13.84
N ILE A 303 1.38 9.24 13.01
CA ILE A 303 0.70 8.22 12.21
C ILE A 303 -0.09 7.27 13.11
N PHE A 304 0.50 6.82 14.22
CA PHE A 304 -0.21 5.96 15.16
C PHE A 304 -1.51 6.59 15.65
N LEU A 305 -1.50 7.88 16.03
CA LEU A 305 -2.68 8.62 16.47
C LEU A 305 -3.72 8.75 15.36
N LEU A 306 -3.31 9.08 14.14
CA LEU A 306 -4.20 9.18 12.98
C LEU A 306 -4.86 7.84 12.64
N TYR A 307 -4.12 6.74 12.79
CA TYR A 307 -4.68 5.40 12.58
C TYR A 307 -5.66 5.01 13.68
N LEU A 308 -5.36 5.34 14.95
CA LEU A 308 -6.34 5.19 16.03
C LEU A 308 -7.60 6.01 15.75
N ALA A 309 -7.46 7.23 15.25
CA ALA A 309 -8.59 8.08 14.91
C ALA A 309 -9.44 7.49 13.78
N ALA A 310 -8.82 6.88 12.75
CA ALA A 310 -9.54 6.20 11.68
C ALA A 310 -10.41 5.03 12.20
N PHE A 311 -9.98 4.32 13.24
CA PHE A 311 -10.76 3.26 13.87
C PHE A 311 -11.81 3.78 14.85
N ARG A 312 -11.50 4.80 15.64
CA ARG A 312 -12.28 5.25 16.81
C ARG A 312 -13.10 6.50 16.55
N GLY A 313 -12.85 7.26 15.50
CA GLY A 313 -13.66 8.38 15.08
C GLY A 313 -15.03 7.91 14.59
N ARG A 314 -16.02 8.78 14.65
CA ARG A 314 -17.39 8.52 14.22
C ARG A 314 -17.53 8.80 12.73
N PHE A 315 -17.19 10.03 12.31
CA PHE A 315 -17.26 10.49 10.92
C PHE A 315 -16.05 10.03 10.11
N VAL A 316 -14.87 10.14 10.67
CA VAL A 316 -13.61 9.69 10.03
C VAL A 316 -13.63 8.20 9.74
N ASN A 317 -14.14 7.37 10.68
CA ASN A 317 -14.31 5.95 10.41
C ASN A 317 -15.30 5.72 9.25
N ARG A 318 -16.44 6.44 9.25
CA ARG A 318 -17.43 6.33 8.17
C ARG A 318 -16.85 6.75 6.82
N PHE A 319 -15.98 7.77 6.80
CA PHE A 319 -15.27 8.20 5.61
C PHE A 319 -14.35 7.10 5.08
N PHE A 320 -13.40 6.62 5.92
CA PHE A 320 -12.46 5.57 5.53
C PHE A 320 -13.12 4.22 5.25
N SER A 321 -14.29 3.97 5.82
CA SER A 321 -15.09 2.76 5.56
C SER A 321 -16.11 2.95 4.43
N SER A 322 -16.08 4.06 3.70
CA SER A 322 -16.98 4.27 2.58
C SER A 322 -16.60 3.38 1.38
N ARG A 323 -17.60 2.93 0.62
CA ARG A 323 -17.42 1.91 -0.43
C ARG A 323 -16.44 2.31 -1.53
N TRP A 324 -16.49 3.57 -1.95
CA TRP A 324 -15.62 4.07 -3.01
C TRP A 324 -14.18 4.17 -2.53
N ILE A 325 -13.97 4.66 -1.31
CA ILE A 325 -12.65 4.77 -0.69
C ILE A 325 -12.04 3.38 -0.49
N ILE A 326 -12.82 2.43 0.03
CA ILE A 326 -12.39 1.04 0.18
C ILE A 326 -12.05 0.41 -1.17
N ALA A 327 -12.85 0.66 -2.22
CA ALA A 327 -12.60 0.10 -3.53
C ALA A 327 -11.29 0.62 -4.14
N ILE A 328 -11.06 1.95 -4.10
CA ILE A 328 -9.80 2.54 -4.59
C ILE A 328 -8.61 2.09 -3.73
N GLY A 329 -8.75 2.11 -2.40
CA GLY A 329 -7.70 1.63 -1.51
C GLY A 329 -7.45 0.12 -1.62
N GLY A 330 -8.46 -0.65 -2.01
CA GLY A 330 -8.34 -2.09 -2.28
C GLY A 330 -7.49 -2.43 -3.50
N MET A 331 -7.47 -1.55 -4.52
CA MET A 331 -6.61 -1.69 -5.71
C MET A 331 -5.32 -0.87 -5.63
N CYS A 332 -4.95 -0.43 -4.41
CA CYS A 332 -3.78 0.43 -4.20
C CYS A 332 -2.47 -0.16 -4.74
N TYR A 333 -2.34 -1.49 -4.82
CA TYR A 333 -1.14 -2.13 -5.34
C TYR A 333 -1.01 -1.93 -6.86
N SER A 334 -2.07 -2.15 -7.63
CA SER A 334 -2.10 -1.83 -9.06
C SER A 334 -1.85 -0.34 -9.33
N ILE A 335 -2.46 0.53 -8.50
CA ILE A 335 -2.23 1.98 -8.60
C ILE A 335 -0.76 2.29 -8.30
N TYR A 336 -0.19 1.70 -7.26
CA TYR A 336 1.20 1.92 -6.87
C TYR A 336 2.16 1.52 -7.99
N LEU A 337 1.95 0.39 -8.65
CA LEU A 337 2.82 -0.10 -9.72
C LEU A 337 2.80 0.81 -10.97
N LEU A 338 1.66 1.41 -11.31
CA LEU A 338 1.46 2.04 -12.62
C LEU A 338 1.25 3.56 -12.57
N HIS A 339 0.99 4.16 -11.38
CA HIS A 339 0.59 5.58 -11.31
C HIS A 339 1.61 6.52 -11.94
N TYR A 340 2.91 6.27 -11.76
CA TYR A 340 3.95 7.15 -12.29
C TYR A 340 3.94 7.19 -13.81
N GLU A 341 3.77 6.05 -14.46
CA GLU A 341 3.68 5.94 -15.92
C GLU A 341 2.37 6.53 -16.46
N VAL A 342 1.27 6.33 -15.74
CA VAL A 342 0.00 6.96 -16.10
C VAL A 342 0.09 8.48 -15.97
N ILE A 343 0.70 9.01 -14.90
CA ILE A 343 0.98 10.44 -14.75
C ILE A 343 1.82 10.94 -15.93
N SER A 344 2.85 10.22 -16.31
CA SER A 344 3.75 10.57 -17.42
C SER A 344 3.00 10.60 -18.76
N ALA A 345 2.22 9.56 -19.05
CA ALA A 345 1.49 9.44 -20.31
C ALA A 345 0.36 10.48 -20.43
N VAL A 346 -0.52 10.55 -19.43
CA VAL A 346 -1.68 11.48 -19.43
C VAL A 346 -1.22 12.93 -19.25
N GLY A 347 -0.24 13.16 -18.39
CA GLY A 347 0.35 14.47 -18.16
C GLY A 347 0.98 15.09 -19.42
N ARG A 348 1.54 14.28 -20.34
CA ARG A 348 2.00 14.78 -21.65
C ARG A 348 0.88 15.48 -22.44
N LEU A 349 -0.35 14.98 -22.32
CA LEU A 349 -1.51 15.50 -23.03
C LEU A 349 -2.16 16.68 -22.29
N THR A 350 -2.15 16.65 -20.94
CA THR A 350 -2.92 17.57 -20.11
C THR A 350 -2.12 18.71 -19.51
N ARG A 351 -0.78 18.62 -19.41
CA ARG A 351 0.07 19.58 -18.71
C ARG A 351 -0.05 21.04 -19.17
N ARG A 352 -0.51 21.30 -20.39
CA ARG A 352 -0.74 22.67 -20.90
C ARG A 352 -2.14 23.20 -20.59
N LEU A 353 -3.05 22.34 -20.14
CA LEU A 353 -4.42 22.72 -19.83
C LEU A 353 -4.45 23.48 -18.49
N GLY A 354 -4.69 24.78 -18.54
CA GLY A 354 -4.83 25.61 -17.36
C GLY A 354 -3.52 26.18 -16.79
N GLU A 355 -2.38 26.11 -17.49
CA GLU A 355 -1.08 26.65 -17.03
C GLU A 355 -1.14 28.14 -16.62
N ALA A 356 -2.05 28.96 -17.20
CA ALA A 356 -2.18 30.37 -16.84
C ALA A 356 -2.97 30.63 -15.54
N ALA A 357 -3.61 29.59 -14.97
CA ALA A 357 -4.33 29.71 -13.70
C ALA A 357 -3.37 29.66 -12.50
N PRO A 358 -3.78 30.16 -11.32
CA PRO A 358 -3.03 29.93 -10.08
C PRO A 358 -2.71 28.45 -9.87
N TYR A 359 -1.51 28.14 -9.36
CA TYR A 359 -1.02 26.74 -9.33
C TYR A 359 -1.95 25.77 -8.61
N TRP A 360 -2.54 26.16 -7.49
CA TRP A 360 -3.48 25.31 -6.77
C TRP A 360 -4.72 24.92 -7.58
N ILE A 361 -5.22 25.82 -8.46
CA ILE A 361 -6.32 25.51 -9.39
C ILE A 361 -5.82 24.53 -10.46
N TYR A 362 -4.68 24.84 -11.06
CA TYR A 362 -4.05 24.01 -12.07
C TYR A 362 -3.79 22.60 -11.55
N LEU A 363 -3.09 22.47 -10.41
CA LEU A 363 -2.83 21.16 -9.81
C LEU A 363 -4.12 20.42 -9.45
N SER A 364 -5.13 21.10 -8.90
CA SER A 364 -6.43 20.48 -8.59
C SER A 364 -7.12 19.94 -9.85
N ALA A 365 -7.12 20.69 -10.94
CA ALA A 365 -7.66 20.22 -12.22
C ALA A 365 -6.90 18.99 -12.75
N GLN A 366 -5.57 19.01 -12.66
CA GLN A 366 -4.73 17.87 -13.06
C GLN A 366 -4.97 16.64 -12.16
N VAL A 367 -5.17 16.83 -10.85
CA VAL A 367 -5.54 15.73 -9.93
C VAL A 367 -6.85 15.07 -10.37
N VAL A 368 -7.83 15.82 -10.80
CA VAL A 368 -9.10 15.27 -11.29
C VAL A 368 -8.89 14.52 -12.61
N LEU A 369 -8.21 15.11 -13.58
CA LEU A 369 -8.02 14.53 -14.91
C LEU A 369 -7.12 13.27 -14.85
N VAL A 370 -5.93 13.43 -14.28
CA VAL A 370 -4.95 12.35 -14.20
C VAL A 370 -5.41 11.29 -13.18
N GLY A 371 -6.01 11.70 -12.06
CA GLY A 371 -6.57 10.80 -11.06
C GLY A 371 -7.69 9.92 -11.62
N ALA A 372 -8.59 10.47 -12.45
CA ALA A 372 -9.61 9.67 -13.14
C ALA A 372 -8.96 8.62 -14.07
N ALA A 373 -7.96 9.03 -14.85
CA ALA A 373 -7.21 8.11 -15.72
C ALA A 373 -6.49 6.99 -14.91
N ILE A 374 -5.87 7.35 -13.78
CA ILE A 374 -5.25 6.36 -12.87
C ILE A 374 -6.29 5.35 -12.39
N VAL A 375 -7.45 5.81 -11.91
CA VAL A 375 -8.51 4.92 -11.41
C VAL A 375 -8.99 3.97 -12.51
N VAL A 376 -9.16 4.44 -13.74
CA VAL A 376 -9.61 3.62 -14.86
C VAL A 376 -8.52 2.62 -15.30
N ILE A 377 -7.33 3.08 -15.61
CA ILE A 377 -6.25 2.24 -16.15
C ILE A 377 -5.79 1.22 -15.11
N CYS A 378 -5.53 1.67 -13.87
CA CYS A 378 -5.12 0.77 -12.80
C CYS A 378 -6.27 -0.13 -12.35
N GLY A 379 -7.53 0.31 -12.47
CA GLY A 379 -8.71 -0.51 -12.23
C GLY A 379 -8.81 -1.68 -13.23
N VAL A 380 -8.54 -1.43 -14.50
CA VAL A 380 -8.46 -2.49 -15.53
C VAL A 380 -7.34 -3.49 -15.18
N TYR A 381 -6.15 -2.97 -14.86
CA TYR A 381 -5.02 -3.81 -14.45
C TYR A 381 -5.34 -4.65 -13.20
N PHE A 382 -5.99 -4.04 -12.20
CA PHE A 382 -6.44 -4.73 -11.00
C PHE A 382 -7.37 -5.90 -11.31
N VAL A 383 -8.41 -5.65 -12.12
CA VAL A 383 -9.40 -6.68 -12.45
C VAL A 383 -8.81 -7.80 -13.31
N ALA A 384 -7.94 -7.44 -14.28
CA ALA A 384 -7.36 -8.39 -15.21
C ALA A 384 -6.21 -9.22 -14.61
N ILE A 385 -5.40 -8.63 -13.74
CA ILE A 385 -4.14 -9.24 -13.29
C ILE A 385 -4.09 -9.41 -11.77
N GLU A 386 -4.24 -8.32 -10.97
CA GLU A 386 -4.05 -8.42 -9.53
C GLU A 386 -5.14 -9.25 -8.85
N LYS A 387 -6.41 -9.00 -9.16
CA LYS A 387 -7.55 -9.67 -8.53
C LYS A 387 -7.57 -11.20 -8.72
N PRO A 388 -7.31 -11.75 -9.92
CA PRO A 388 -7.12 -13.18 -10.09
C PRO A 388 -6.05 -13.77 -9.17
N CYS A 389 -4.90 -13.08 -9.02
CA CYS A 389 -3.78 -13.52 -8.18
C CYS A 389 -4.08 -13.49 -6.66
N MET A 390 -5.17 -12.82 -6.23
CA MET A 390 -5.63 -12.86 -4.84
C MET A 390 -6.27 -14.19 -4.45
N ARG A 391 -6.74 -14.99 -5.42
CA ARG A 391 -7.34 -16.31 -5.19
C ARG A 391 -6.26 -17.32 -4.84
N ARG A 392 -6.58 -18.26 -3.94
CA ARG A 392 -5.60 -19.29 -3.52
C ARG A 392 -5.33 -20.32 -4.62
N ASP A 393 -6.28 -20.57 -5.48
CA ASP A 393 -6.32 -21.62 -6.50
C ASP A 393 -5.91 -21.12 -7.90
N TRP A 394 -5.51 -19.85 -8.03
CA TRP A 394 -5.17 -19.28 -9.33
C TRP A 394 -4.00 -20.01 -10.05
N PRO A 395 -2.94 -20.49 -9.38
CA PRO A 395 -1.87 -21.20 -10.09
C PRO A 395 -2.37 -22.51 -10.69
N GLN A 396 -3.23 -23.25 -9.96
CA GLN A 396 -3.84 -24.48 -10.46
C GLN A 396 -4.77 -24.20 -11.63
N ARG A 397 -5.63 -23.16 -11.52
CA ARG A 397 -6.52 -22.77 -12.63
C ARG A 397 -5.76 -22.38 -13.89
N LEU A 398 -4.65 -21.66 -13.74
CA LEU A 398 -3.80 -21.29 -14.88
C LEU A 398 -3.17 -22.53 -15.52
N TRP A 399 -2.70 -23.47 -14.72
CA TRP A 399 -2.17 -24.75 -15.18
C TRP A 399 -3.22 -25.57 -15.94
N ASP A 400 -4.41 -25.72 -15.36
CA ASP A 400 -5.53 -26.45 -15.98
C ASP A 400 -5.99 -25.80 -17.30
N TYR A 401 -5.98 -24.45 -17.33
CA TYR A 401 -6.28 -23.71 -18.56
C TYR A 401 -5.22 -23.94 -19.63
N GLY A 402 -3.94 -23.88 -19.27
CA GLY A 402 -2.82 -24.17 -20.17
C GLY A 402 -2.90 -25.58 -20.77
N GLN A 403 -3.18 -26.60 -19.91
CA GLN A 403 -3.37 -27.96 -20.39
C GLN A 403 -4.53 -28.07 -21.39
N ARG A 404 -5.68 -27.45 -21.09
CA ARG A 404 -6.86 -27.46 -22.00
C ARG A 404 -6.54 -26.83 -23.36
N MET A 405 -5.77 -25.75 -23.38
CA MET A 405 -5.33 -25.09 -24.63
C MET A 405 -4.41 -25.99 -25.45
N VAL A 406 -3.45 -26.65 -24.80
CA VAL A 406 -2.55 -27.61 -25.48
C VAL A 406 -3.33 -28.79 -26.04
N PHE A 407 -4.24 -29.39 -25.26
CA PHE A 407 -5.08 -30.50 -25.73
C PHE A 407 -6.06 -30.07 -26.82
N ALA A 408 -6.61 -28.85 -26.77
CA ALA A 408 -7.47 -28.33 -27.84
C ALA A 408 -6.71 -28.14 -29.14
N LYS A 409 -5.46 -27.66 -29.07
CA LYS A 409 -4.58 -27.51 -30.25
C LYS A 409 -4.23 -28.87 -30.86
N PHE A 410 -3.88 -29.87 -30.07
CA PHE A 410 -3.62 -31.25 -30.54
C PHE A 410 -4.85 -31.86 -31.21
N ARG A 411 -6.08 -31.63 -30.68
CA ARG A 411 -7.30 -32.11 -31.35
C ARG A 411 -7.57 -31.48 -32.70
N LEU A 412 -7.25 -30.20 -32.86
CA LEU A 412 -7.44 -29.50 -34.13
C LEU A 412 -6.43 -29.98 -35.16
N GLU A 413 -5.21 -30.33 -34.77
CA GLU A 413 -4.18 -30.86 -35.67
C GLU A 413 -4.49 -32.31 -36.11
N THR A 414 -5.06 -33.16 -35.24
CA THR A 414 -5.46 -34.53 -35.55
C THR A 414 -6.79 -34.65 -36.31
N THR A 415 -7.56 -33.58 -36.45
CA THR A 415 -8.79 -33.56 -37.27
C THR A 415 -8.58 -32.91 -38.64
N ALA A 416 -7.38 -32.40 -38.93
CA ALA A 416 -7.00 -31.76 -40.16
C ALA A 416 -6.14 -32.68 -41.07
N GLU A 417 -5.75 -33.88 -40.60
CA GLU A 417 -5.22 -35.00 -41.35
C GLU A 417 -6.38 -36.02 -41.69
#